data_f4e11b8e5b4953e67230e7def060b598
#
_entry.id   f4e11b8e5b4953e67230e7def060b598
#
_cell.length_a   1.000
_cell.length_b   1.000
_cell.length_c   1.000
_cell.angle_alpha   90.00
_cell.angle_beta   90.00
_cell.angle_gamma   90.00
#
_symmetry.space_group_name_H-M   'P 1'
#
loop_
_entity.id
_entity.type
_entity.pdbx_description
1 polymer ?
#
loop_
_entity_poly.entity_id
_entity_poly.type
_entity_poly.pdbx_seq_one_letter_code
_entity_poly.pdbx_strand_id
1 'polypeptide(L)'
;MASEKRTIVLTGASDGIGAIAARALAGPSTDLILVGRSPQKLEKITADTGATGFTVDFSRLSEVRDLAAQISERVASIDVLMNNAGGMFPPGQRTADGHEPCFQINHLAPFLLTNLLRDRLAAADSSLVLNTASVGNLFGRVDLDDLDFERRPTLGGAIPYGTSKLENILFTRGIAQRWTGDKIYSAAVHPGPAATSFGRDSRMAGLLYRSPVARLVTITPEQGAAPLVALAERGPDPEVNGVYFSRHKPNGHENPQAHDQRLIDGLWEKSAELTGIA
;
A
#
# COMPACT_ATOMS: atom_id res chain seq x y z
N MET A 1 -3.28 -8.45 -34.14
CA MET A 1 -2.38 -7.65 -33.29
C MET A 1 -2.46 -8.25 -31.91
N ALA A 2 -1.33 -8.62 -31.29
CA ALA A 2 -1.37 -9.06 -29.88
C ALA A 2 -1.89 -7.87 -29.05
N SER A 3 -2.92 -8.09 -28.25
CA SER A 3 -3.40 -7.10 -27.28
C SER A 3 -2.21 -6.73 -26.37
N GLU A 4 -1.94 -5.46 -26.23
CA GLU A 4 -0.91 -4.97 -25.32
C GLU A 4 -1.25 -5.45 -23.90
N LYS A 5 -0.26 -6.02 -23.20
CA LYS A 5 -0.49 -6.57 -21.86
C LYS A 5 -0.62 -5.42 -20.88
N ARG A 6 -1.56 -5.55 -19.97
CA ARG A 6 -1.73 -4.62 -18.86
C ARG A 6 -0.60 -4.79 -17.84
N THR A 7 0.13 -3.74 -17.54
CA THR A 7 1.22 -3.74 -16.58
C THR A 7 0.69 -3.46 -15.16
N ILE A 8 0.87 -4.42 -14.26
CA ILE A 8 0.47 -4.31 -12.85
C ILE A 8 1.69 -4.48 -11.96
N VAL A 9 1.97 -3.50 -11.12
CA VAL A 9 2.99 -3.54 -10.07
C VAL A 9 2.32 -3.78 -8.73
N LEU A 10 2.67 -4.88 -8.04
CA LEU A 10 2.11 -5.23 -6.72
C LEU A 10 3.21 -5.34 -5.67
N THR A 11 3.17 -4.48 -4.67
CA THR A 11 4.07 -4.54 -3.51
C THR A 11 3.51 -5.42 -2.39
N GLY A 12 4.41 -6.01 -1.57
CA GLY A 12 4.00 -6.95 -0.52
C GLY A 12 3.46 -8.29 -1.06
N ALA A 13 3.91 -8.69 -2.25
CA ALA A 13 3.40 -9.84 -2.99
C ALA A 13 3.91 -11.20 -2.47
N SER A 14 4.87 -11.23 -1.55
CA SER A 14 5.53 -12.48 -1.12
C SER A 14 4.77 -13.28 -0.05
N ASP A 15 3.72 -12.72 0.56
CA ASP A 15 2.95 -13.38 1.63
C ASP A 15 1.51 -12.82 1.73
N GLY A 16 0.66 -13.50 2.51
CA GLY A 16 -0.67 -13.05 2.88
C GLY A 16 -1.57 -12.70 1.69
N ILE A 17 -2.33 -11.59 1.81
CA ILE A 17 -3.28 -11.15 0.78
C ILE A 17 -2.59 -10.75 -0.52
N GLY A 18 -1.36 -10.22 -0.45
CA GLY A 18 -0.59 -9.86 -1.64
C GLY A 18 -0.21 -11.07 -2.49
N ALA A 19 0.19 -12.19 -1.86
CA ALA A 19 0.51 -13.41 -2.59
C ALA A 19 -0.72 -14.04 -3.27
N ILE A 20 -1.90 -13.91 -2.65
CA ILE A 20 -3.16 -14.38 -3.22
C ILE A 20 -3.58 -13.46 -4.37
N ALA A 21 -3.50 -12.14 -4.17
CA ALA A 21 -3.79 -11.17 -5.22
C ALA A 21 -2.87 -11.38 -6.45
N ALA A 22 -1.56 -11.64 -6.22
CA ALA A 22 -0.63 -11.94 -7.31
C ALA A 22 -1.08 -13.12 -8.16
N ARG A 23 -1.48 -14.23 -7.53
CA ARG A 23 -2.00 -15.41 -8.27
C ARG A 23 -3.31 -15.14 -9.01
N ALA A 24 -4.20 -14.35 -8.40
CA ALA A 24 -5.48 -14.02 -9.00
C ALA A 24 -5.33 -13.10 -10.23
N LEU A 25 -4.36 -12.17 -10.19
CA LEU A 25 -4.09 -11.20 -11.27
C LEU A 25 -3.18 -11.76 -12.37
N ALA A 26 -2.53 -12.91 -12.14
CA ALA A 26 -1.68 -13.55 -13.13
C ALA A 26 -2.49 -14.08 -14.31
N GLY A 27 -2.05 -13.79 -15.52
CA GLY A 27 -2.70 -14.25 -16.73
C GLY A 27 -2.01 -13.80 -18.01
N PRO A 28 -2.43 -14.32 -19.17
CA PRO A 28 -1.77 -14.04 -20.45
C PRO A 28 -1.86 -12.57 -20.90
N SER A 29 -2.85 -11.83 -20.40
CA SER A 29 -3.08 -10.42 -20.70
C SER A 29 -2.43 -9.47 -19.67
N THR A 30 -1.67 -9.99 -18.68
CA THR A 30 -1.04 -9.19 -17.63
C THR A 30 0.48 -9.32 -17.70
N ASP A 31 1.20 -8.19 -17.68
CA ASP A 31 2.61 -8.13 -17.30
C ASP A 31 2.67 -7.79 -15.81
N LEU A 32 2.91 -8.80 -14.99
CA LEU A 32 2.84 -8.69 -13.54
C LEU A 32 4.24 -8.52 -12.94
N ILE A 33 4.42 -7.46 -12.19
CA ILE A 33 5.64 -7.14 -11.44
C ILE A 33 5.35 -7.27 -9.96
N LEU A 34 6.07 -8.15 -9.29
CA LEU A 34 5.90 -8.47 -7.88
C LEU A 34 7.07 -7.95 -7.05
N VAL A 35 6.75 -7.24 -6.00
CA VAL A 35 7.74 -6.71 -5.05
C VAL A 35 7.53 -7.33 -3.68
N GLY A 36 8.61 -7.85 -3.08
CA GLY A 36 8.53 -8.48 -1.77
C GLY A 36 9.83 -8.43 -0.99
N ARG A 37 9.77 -8.56 0.34
CA ARG A 37 10.95 -8.51 1.21
C ARG A 37 11.73 -9.85 1.27
N SER A 38 11.04 -10.98 1.14
CA SER A 38 11.66 -12.31 1.26
C SER A 38 11.94 -12.91 -0.10
N PRO A 39 13.23 -13.08 -0.51
CA PRO A 39 13.57 -13.67 -1.79
C PRO A 39 12.95 -15.06 -2.00
N GLN A 40 13.05 -15.93 -0.99
CA GLN A 40 12.58 -17.32 -1.08
C GLN A 40 11.06 -17.43 -1.23
N LYS A 41 10.30 -16.52 -0.57
CA LYS A 41 8.84 -16.49 -0.71
C LYS A 41 8.43 -15.89 -2.05
N LEU A 42 9.15 -14.84 -2.47
CA LEU A 42 8.87 -14.15 -3.74
C LEU A 42 9.13 -15.10 -4.91
N GLU A 43 10.23 -15.85 -4.89
CA GLU A 43 10.57 -16.84 -5.91
C GLU A 43 9.44 -17.87 -6.12
N LYS A 44 8.82 -18.36 -5.04
CA LYS A 44 7.66 -19.26 -5.16
C LYS A 44 6.49 -18.61 -5.90
N ILE A 45 6.19 -17.35 -5.57
CA ILE A 45 5.06 -16.64 -6.21
C ILE A 45 5.37 -16.34 -7.67
N THR A 46 6.60 -15.94 -8.00
CA THR A 46 6.99 -15.69 -9.39
C THR A 46 6.99 -16.97 -10.22
N ALA A 47 7.43 -18.10 -9.65
CA ALA A 47 7.34 -19.40 -10.31
C ALA A 47 5.89 -19.82 -10.58
N ASP A 48 4.96 -19.58 -9.63
CA ASP A 48 3.54 -19.89 -9.78
C ASP A 48 2.84 -19.00 -10.81
N THR A 49 3.28 -17.76 -10.98
CA THR A 49 2.56 -16.74 -11.75
C THR A 49 3.22 -16.38 -13.09
N GLY A 50 4.49 -16.73 -13.27
CA GLY A 50 5.30 -16.26 -14.41
C GLY A 50 5.67 -14.77 -14.34
N ALA A 51 5.46 -14.14 -13.18
CA ALA A 51 5.71 -12.71 -12.96
C ALA A 51 7.20 -12.39 -12.82
N THR A 52 7.57 -11.12 -13.04
CA THR A 52 8.88 -10.59 -12.68
C THR A 52 8.91 -10.21 -11.21
N GLY A 53 9.94 -10.62 -10.46
CA GLY A 53 10.08 -10.36 -9.03
C GLY A 53 11.22 -9.42 -8.68
N PHE A 54 10.99 -8.48 -7.77
CA PHE A 54 12.02 -7.62 -7.19
C PHE A 54 12.03 -7.75 -5.66
N THR A 55 13.21 -8.01 -5.09
CA THR A 55 13.37 -8.06 -3.63
C THR A 55 13.80 -6.70 -3.12
N VAL A 56 13.03 -6.14 -2.16
CA VAL A 56 13.26 -4.79 -1.60
C VAL A 56 12.84 -4.73 -0.14
N ASP A 57 13.63 -4.06 0.68
CA ASP A 57 13.28 -3.70 2.05
C ASP A 57 12.83 -2.23 2.14
N PHE A 58 11.54 -2.01 2.37
CA PHE A 58 10.95 -0.67 2.50
C PHE A 58 11.40 0.08 3.77
N SER A 59 12.13 -0.57 4.66
CA SER A 59 12.83 0.13 5.75
C SER A 59 14.09 0.88 5.31
N ARG A 60 14.38 0.87 3.98
CA ARG A 60 15.51 1.56 3.33
C ARG A 60 15.01 2.30 2.11
N LEU A 61 14.89 3.62 2.21
CA LEU A 61 14.41 4.46 1.09
C LEU A 61 15.35 4.42 -0.13
N SER A 62 16.65 4.14 0.07
CA SER A 62 17.59 3.93 -1.03
C SER A 62 17.19 2.72 -1.89
N GLU A 63 16.79 1.60 -1.27
CA GLU A 63 16.34 0.41 -2.01
C GLU A 63 15.02 0.68 -2.77
N VAL A 64 14.16 1.57 -2.25
CA VAL A 64 12.93 2.00 -2.96
C VAL A 64 13.28 2.80 -4.22
N ARG A 65 14.32 3.63 -4.18
CA ARG A 65 14.81 4.37 -5.37
C ARG A 65 15.37 3.43 -6.42
N ASP A 66 16.18 2.46 -5.99
CA ASP A 66 16.75 1.45 -6.90
C ASP A 66 15.65 0.60 -7.55
N LEU A 67 14.63 0.23 -6.77
CA LEU A 67 13.45 -0.46 -7.30
C LEU A 67 12.72 0.37 -8.35
N ALA A 68 12.46 1.64 -8.07
CA ALA A 68 11.76 2.53 -9.02
C ALA A 68 12.54 2.66 -10.34
N ALA A 69 13.87 2.77 -10.28
CA ALA A 69 14.73 2.79 -11.46
C ALA A 69 14.62 1.49 -12.27
N GLN A 70 14.75 0.32 -11.60
CA GLN A 70 14.65 -0.99 -12.24
C GLN A 70 13.28 -1.23 -12.90
N ILE A 71 12.19 -0.82 -12.24
CA ILE A 71 10.84 -0.90 -12.84
C ILE A 71 10.75 0.03 -14.05
N SER A 72 11.25 1.27 -13.94
CA SER A 72 11.19 2.26 -15.02
C SER A 72 12.00 1.85 -16.24
N GLU A 73 13.10 1.12 -16.07
CA GLU A 73 13.88 0.56 -17.18
C GLU A 73 13.17 -0.61 -17.86
N ARG A 74 12.35 -1.36 -17.11
CA ARG A 74 11.69 -2.57 -17.60
C ARG A 74 10.40 -2.30 -18.36
N VAL A 75 9.61 -1.28 -17.99
CA VAL A 75 8.28 -1.04 -18.56
C VAL A 75 8.15 0.37 -19.13
N ALA A 76 7.41 0.48 -20.23
CA ALA A 76 7.10 1.77 -20.83
C ALA A 76 6.02 2.51 -20.05
N SER A 77 5.01 1.78 -19.54
CA SER A 77 3.88 2.33 -18.79
C SER A 77 3.43 1.38 -17.67
N ILE A 78 2.71 1.91 -16.69
CA ILE A 78 2.10 1.18 -15.58
C ILE A 78 0.60 1.50 -15.55
N ASP A 79 -0.24 0.48 -15.70
CA ASP A 79 -1.70 0.64 -15.63
C ASP A 79 -2.21 0.61 -14.19
N VAL A 80 -1.59 -0.22 -13.34
CA VAL A 80 -1.95 -0.30 -11.92
C VAL A 80 -0.73 -0.43 -11.03
N LEU A 81 -0.61 0.46 -10.07
CA LEU A 81 0.35 0.37 -8.97
C LEU A 81 -0.40 0.03 -7.67
N MET A 82 -0.15 -1.15 -7.11
CA MET A 82 -0.76 -1.62 -5.87
C MET A 82 0.22 -1.49 -4.71
N ASN A 83 0.10 -0.44 -3.93
CA ASN A 83 0.82 -0.20 -2.68
C ASN A 83 0.18 -1.05 -1.56
N ASN A 84 0.53 -2.33 -1.52
CA ASN A 84 -0.01 -3.28 -0.55
C ASN A 84 1.01 -3.69 0.52
N ALA A 85 2.30 -3.48 0.30
CA ALA A 85 3.31 -3.74 1.33
C ALA A 85 3.01 -2.96 2.60
N GLY A 86 3.22 -3.60 3.76
CA GLY A 86 3.03 -2.95 5.05
C GLY A 86 2.90 -3.95 6.19
N GLY A 87 2.93 -3.41 7.41
CA GLY A 87 2.84 -4.22 8.62
C GLY A 87 2.55 -3.38 9.86
N MET A 88 2.39 -4.07 10.99
CA MET A 88 2.40 -3.50 12.32
C MET A 88 3.72 -3.87 12.98
N PHE A 89 4.44 -2.89 13.48
CA PHE A 89 5.78 -3.07 14.05
C PHE A 89 5.78 -2.77 15.56
N PRO A 90 6.69 -3.43 16.32
CA PRO A 90 6.89 -3.12 17.72
C PRO A 90 7.33 -1.66 17.92
N PRO A 91 6.90 -0.99 19.00
CA PRO A 91 7.31 0.37 19.29
C PRO A 91 8.80 0.48 19.65
N GLY A 92 9.37 1.69 19.49
CA GLY A 92 10.75 2.00 19.86
C GLY A 92 11.79 1.51 18.85
N GLN A 93 11.39 0.94 17.74
CA GLN A 93 12.26 0.65 16.61
C GLN A 93 12.35 1.86 15.67
N ARG A 94 13.48 1.95 14.96
CA ARG A 94 13.70 2.90 13.87
C ARG A 94 14.14 2.15 12.62
N THR A 95 13.74 2.65 11.47
CA THR A 95 14.23 2.16 10.18
C THR A 95 15.68 2.58 9.95
N ALA A 96 16.28 2.11 8.86
CA ALA A 96 17.63 2.53 8.48
C ALA A 96 17.74 4.04 8.22
N ASP A 97 16.62 4.68 7.82
CA ASP A 97 16.53 6.12 7.55
C ASP A 97 16.12 6.94 8.79
N GLY A 98 15.92 6.28 9.95
CA GLY A 98 15.65 6.95 11.25
C GLY A 98 14.17 7.11 11.58
N HIS A 99 13.25 6.68 10.72
CA HIS A 99 11.81 6.87 10.90
C HIS A 99 11.12 5.76 11.71
N GLU A 100 9.92 6.06 12.21
CA GLU A 100 9.02 5.05 12.80
C GLU A 100 8.62 4.03 11.73
N PRO A 101 8.72 2.71 12.01
CA PRO A 101 8.56 1.69 10.95
C PRO A 101 7.18 1.67 10.27
N CYS A 102 6.06 1.91 10.99
CA CYS A 102 4.75 1.99 10.34
C CYS A 102 4.66 3.22 9.43
N PHE A 103 5.20 4.36 9.86
CA PHE A 103 5.23 5.57 9.04
C PHE A 103 6.06 5.36 7.78
N GLN A 104 7.29 4.84 7.90
CA GLN A 104 8.14 4.67 6.73
C GLN A 104 7.64 3.55 5.81
N ILE A 105 7.44 2.34 6.33
CA ILE A 105 7.17 1.17 5.49
C ILE A 105 5.77 1.21 4.88
N ASN A 106 4.77 1.71 5.64
CA ASN A 106 3.39 1.73 5.16
C ASN A 106 3.03 2.98 4.39
N HIS A 107 3.75 4.11 4.57
CA HIS A 107 3.43 5.40 3.96
C HIS A 107 4.59 6.02 3.17
N LEU A 108 5.75 6.35 3.79
CA LEU A 108 6.84 7.07 3.08
C LEU A 108 7.42 6.29 1.90
N ALA A 109 7.64 4.97 2.06
CA ALA A 109 8.16 4.14 0.98
C ALA A 109 7.16 4.01 -0.19
N PRO A 110 5.85 3.73 0.02
CA PRO A 110 4.84 3.83 -1.03
C PRO A 110 4.74 5.23 -1.65
N PHE A 111 4.81 6.30 -0.85
CA PHE A 111 4.81 7.67 -1.35
C PHE A 111 5.98 7.90 -2.30
N LEU A 112 7.20 7.56 -1.87
CA LEU A 112 8.42 7.68 -2.68
C LEU A 112 8.32 6.88 -3.97
N LEU A 113 7.97 5.58 -3.87
CA LEU A 113 7.85 4.71 -5.04
C LEU A 113 6.84 5.25 -6.06
N THR A 114 5.67 5.68 -5.58
CA THR A 114 4.60 6.19 -6.44
C THR A 114 5.03 7.46 -7.17
N ASN A 115 5.70 8.39 -6.48
CA ASN A 115 6.20 9.62 -7.09
C ASN A 115 7.31 9.34 -8.12
N LEU A 116 8.24 8.43 -7.82
CA LEU A 116 9.32 8.06 -8.76
C LEU A 116 8.79 7.32 -9.99
N LEU A 117 7.66 6.63 -9.89
CA LEU A 117 7.01 5.94 -11.00
C LEU A 117 5.94 6.81 -11.71
N ARG A 118 5.77 8.09 -11.32
CA ARG A 118 4.72 8.95 -11.86
C ARG A 118 4.76 9.03 -13.39
N ASP A 119 5.92 9.16 -14.00
CA ASP A 119 6.05 9.25 -15.45
C ASP A 119 5.59 7.96 -16.15
N ARG A 120 5.81 6.79 -15.51
CA ARG A 120 5.32 5.50 -16.03
C ARG A 120 3.83 5.32 -15.86
N LEU A 121 3.25 5.87 -14.79
CA LEU A 121 1.80 5.93 -14.59
C LEU A 121 1.13 6.88 -15.59
N ALA A 122 1.72 8.05 -15.84
CA ALA A 122 1.22 9.03 -16.80
C ALA A 122 1.40 8.59 -18.28
N ALA A 123 2.31 7.64 -18.55
CA ALA A 123 2.53 7.11 -19.89
C ALA A 123 1.44 6.10 -20.34
N ALA A 124 0.63 5.57 -19.44
CA ALA A 124 -0.54 4.78 -19.78
C ALA A 124 -1.69 5.69 -20.25
N ASP A 125 -2.66 5.15 -21.01
CA ASP A 125 -3.87 5.89 -21.40
C ASP A 125 -4.63 6.44 -20.20
N SER A 126 -4.62 5.67 -19.11
CA SER A 126 -5.00 6.04 -17.75
C SER A 126 -4.44 5.01 -16.77
N SER A 127 -4.20 5.39 -15.52
CA SER A 127 -3.64 4.50 -14.50
C SER A 127 -4.33 4.59 -13.15
N LEU A 128 -4.15 3.56 -12.32
CA LEU A 128 -4.71 3.47 -10.98
C LEU A 128 -3.60 3.22 -9.95
N VAL A 129 -3.53 4.07 -8.93
CA VAL A 129 -2.76 3.83 -7.71
C VAL A 129 -3.70 3.30 -6.63
N LEU A 130 -3.51 2.06 -6.20
CA LEU A 130 -4.33 1.39 -5.20
C LEU A 130 -3.56 1.27 -3.88
N ASN A 131 -3.99 1.98 -2.84
CA ASN A 131 -3.34 1.99 -1.53
C ASN A 131 -4.08 1.09 -0.53
N THR A 132 -3.38 0.13 0.07
CA THR A 132 -3.96 -0.72 1.12
C THR A 132 -4.05 0.04 2.44
N ALA A 133 -5.27 0.41 2.81
CA ALA A 133 -5.62 0.98 4.10
C ALA A 133 -6.07 -0.12 5.10
N SER A 134 -6.73 0.27 6.17
CA SER A 134 -7.26 -0.64 7.19
C SER A 134 -8.39 0.04 7.95
N VAL A 135 -9.28 -0.75 8.57
CA VAL A 135 -10.21 -0.26 9.60
C VAL A 135 -9.45 0.42 10.76
N GLY A 136 -8.18 0.11 10.94
CA GLY A 136 -7.29 0.77 11.89
C GLY A 136 -7.17 2.28 11.71
N ASN A 137 -7.49 2.83 10.52
CA ASN A 137 -7.51 4.27 10.30
C ASN A 137 -8.42 5.00 11.29
N LEU A 138 -9.49 4.36 11.79
CA LEU A 138 -10.47 4.96 12.69
C LEU A 138 -9.89 5.42 14.04
N PHE A 139 -8.83 4.78 14.50
CA PHE A 139 -8.11 5.18 15.72
C PHE A 139 -6.74 5.81 15.46
N GLY A 140 -6.38 5.95 14.19
CA GLY A 140 -5.21 6.72 13.77
C GLY A 140 -5.40 8.22 14.04
N ARG A 141 -4.29 8.91 14.23
CA ARG A 141 -4.26 10.37 14.35
C ARG A 141 -3.00 10.91 13.69
N VAL A 142 -3.16 11.62 12.59
CA VAL A 142 -2.06 12.34 11.94
C VAL A 142 -1.79 13.63 12.70
N ASP A 143 -0.53 13.83 13.03
CA ASP A 143 0.03 15.04 13.61
C ASP A 143 1.30 15.37 12.82
N LEU A 144 1.25 16.44 12.03
CA LEU A 144 2.33 16.83 11.11
C LEU A 144 3.63 17.21 11.83
N ASP A 145 3.54 17.55 13.13
CA ASP A 145 4.69 17.91 13.96
C ASP A 145 5.30 16.70 14.69
N ASP A 146 4.69 15.49 14.55
CA ASP A 146 5.15 14.28 15.24
C ASP A 146 4.79 13.00 14.44
N LEU A 147 5.16 12.96 13.16
CA LEU A 147 4.90 11.80 12.29
C LEU A 147 5.67 10.55 12.75
N ASP A 148 6.84 10.73 13.34
CA ASP A 148 7.71 9.65 13.82
C ASP A 148 7.41 9.19 15.27
N PHE A 149 6.32 9.66 15.88
CA PHE A 149 5.91 9.26 17.24
C PHE A 149 7.01 9.45 18.30
N GLU A 150 7.71 10.60 18.24
CA GLU A 150 8.72 10.97 19.24
C GLU A 150 8.11 11.30 20.60
N ARG A 151 6.89 11.86 20.60
CA ARG A 151 6.21 12.42 21.78
C ARG A 151 4.95 11.66 22.17
N ARG A 152 4.26 11.07 21.18
CA ARG A 152 2.94 10.44 21.39
C ARG A 152 3.05 8.98 21.82
N PRO A 153 2.07 8.45 22.59
CA PRO A 153 2.03 7.05 22.96
C PRO A 153 1.78 6.17 21.72
N THR A 154 2.41 5.01 21.67
CA THR A 154 2.34 4.06 20.56
C THR A 154 1.35 2.92 20.80
N LEU A 155 0.95 2.66 22.05
CA LEU A 155 0.08 1.54 22.46
C LEU A 155 0.48 0.20 21.80
N GLY A 156 1.76 -0.19 21.98
CA GLY A 156 2.28 -1.45 21.41
C GLY A 156 2.38 -1.46 19.88
N GLY A 157 2.44 -0.30 19.22
CA GLY A 157 2.49 -0.15 17.77
C GLY A 157 1.12 -0.01 17.10
N ALA A 158 0.01 -0.14 17.84
CA ALA A 158 -1.32 -0.05 17.27
C ALA A 158 -1.65 1.37 16.74
N ILE A 159 -1.26 2.42 17.50
CA ILE A 159 -1.53 3.81 17.08
C ILE A 159 -0.69 4.20 15.85
N PRO A 160 0.64 3.98 15.79
CA PRO A 160 1.40 4.21 14.56
C PRO A 160 0.84 3.46 13.36
N TYR A 161 0.47 2.19 13.54
CA TYR A 161 -0.17 1.43 12.46
C TYR A 161 -1.49 2.06 12.00
N GLY A 162 -2.40 2.39 12.92
CA GLY A 162 -3.67 3.03 12.57
C GLY A 162 -3.46 4.39 11.89
N THR A 163 -2.46 5.16 12.35
CA THR A 163 -2.08 6.44 11.75
C THR A 163 -1.55 6.24 10.34
N SER A 164 -0.65 5.27 10.10
CA SER A 164 -0.13 5.00 8.76
C SER A 164 -1.24 4.58 7.77
N LYS A 165 -2.31 3.93 8.27
CA LYS A 165 -3.45 3.55 7.42
C LYS A 165 -4.39 4.73 7.13
N LEU A 166 -4.45 5.74 8.01
CA LEU A 166 -5.07 7.03 7.73
C LEU A 166 -4.22 7.84 6.75
N GLU A 167 -2.91 7.85 6.90
CA GLU A 167 -1.96 8.50 5.97
C GLU A 167 -2.11 7.95 4.55
N ASN A 168 -2.36 6.65 4.38
CA ASN A 168 -2.63 6.06 3.07
C ASN A 168 -3.94 6.57 2.44
N ILE A 169 -4.96 6.89 3.23
CA ILE A 169 -6.20 7.52 2.74
C ILE A 169 -5.93 8.98 2.34
N LEU A 170 -5.19 9.73 3.17
CA LEU A 170 -4.79 11.11 2.86
C LEU A 170 -3.93 11.16 1.59
N PHE A 171 -2.98 10.24 1.44
CA PHE A 171 -2.14 10.11 0.23
C PHE A 171 -2.98 9.82 -1.01
N THR A 172 -3.96 8.90 -0.93
CA THR A 172 -4.91 8.63 -2.01
C THR A 172 -5.61 9.90 -2.46
N ARG A 173 -6.12 10.71 -1.53
CA ARG A 173 -6.76 11.99 -1.85
C ARG A 173 -5.78 13.03 -2.39
N GLY A 174 -4.55 13.02 -1.87
CA GLY A 174 -3.47 13.85 -2.40
C GLY A 174 -3.17 13.57 -3.88
N ILE A 175 -3.10 12.29 -4.27
CA ILE A 175 -2.95 11.87 -5.68
C ILE A 175 -4.16 12.35 -6.51
N ALA A 176 -5.38 12.05 -6.03
CA ALA A 176 -6.61 12.40 -6.73
C ALA A 176 -6.71 13.90 -7.03
N GLN A 177 -6.28 14.76 -6.11
CA GLN A 177 -6.30 16.20 -6.30
C GLN A 177 -5.22 16.70 -7.25
N ARG A 178 -4.05 16.08 -7.25
CA ARG A 178 -2.85 16.58 -7.97
C ARG A 178 -2.68 16.00 -9.35
N TRP A 179 -3.11 14.73 -9.59
CA TRP A 179 -2.72 13.98 -10.78
C TRP A 179 -3.90 13.57 -11.69
N THR A 180 -5.13 13.97 -11.36
CA THR A 180 -6.30 13.68 -12.22
C THR A 180 -6.14 14.25 -13.64
N GLY A 181 -5.44 15.38 -13.78
CA GLY A 181 -5.12 15.96 -15.09
C GLY A 181 -4.26 15.07 -15.97
N ASP A 182 -3.42 14.21 -15.36
CA ASP A 182 -2.58 13.21 -16.02
C ASP A 182 -3.31 11.86 -16.19
N LYS A 183 -4.61 11.79 -15.86
CA LYS A 183 -5.43 10.57 -15.82
C LYS A 183 -4.87 9.49 -14.90
N ILE A 184 -4.17 9.87 -13.84
CA ILE A 184 -3.73 9.01 -12.76
C ILE A 184 -4.80 9.10 -11.66
N TYR A 185 -5.55 8.03 -11.50
CA TYR A 185 -6.58 7.89 -10.48
C TYR A 185 -6.03 7.15 -9.26
N SER A 186 -6.70 7.28 -8.13
CA SER A 186 -6.28 6.61 -6.90
C SER A 186 -7.44 6.15 -6.06
N ALA A 187 -7.27 5.01 -5.40
CA ALA A 187 -8.23 4.50 -4.42
C ALA A 187 -7.52 3.93 -3.20
N ALA A 188 -8.15 4.04 -2.04
CA ALA A 188 -7.72 3.34 -0.83
C ALA A 188 -8.69 2.20 -0.53
N VAL A 189 -8.18 1.04 -0.09
CA VAL A 189 -9.01 -0.12 0.20
C VAL A 189 -8.64 -0.77 1.52
N HIS A 190 -9.64 -0.99 2.39
CA HIS A 190 -9.52 -1.85 3.55
C HIS A 190 -9.97 -3.29 3.18
N PRO A 191 -9.05 -4.27 3.23
CA PRO A 191 -9.33 -5.64 2.78
C PRO A 191 -10.28 -6.42 3.69
N GLY A 192 -10.50 -5.94 4.92
CA GLY A 192 -11.17 -6.68 5.99
C GLY A 192 -10.17 -7.23 7.00
N PRO A 193 -10.62 -7.73 8.16
CA PRO A 193 -9.78 -8.31 9.21
C PRO A 193 -9.32 -9.72 8.80
N ALA A 194 -8.41 -9.81 7.81
CA ALA A 194 -7.93 -11.09 7.30
C ALA A 194 -6.96 -11.76 8.28
N ALA A 195 -7.13 -13.06 8.47
CA ALA A 195 -6.22 -13.91 9.23
C ALA A 195 -4.95 -14.19 8.40
N THR A 196 -4.04 -13.22 8.33
CA THR A 196 -2.75 -13.34 7.63
C THR A 196 -1.59 -13.41 8.63
N SER A 197 -0.37 -13.56 8.13
CA SER A 197 0.87 -13.42 8.93
C SER A 197 1.06 -12.01 9.50
N PHE A 198 0.11 -11.13 9.29
CA PHE A 198 0.05 -9.76 9.75
C PHE A 198 0.16 -9.68 11.28
N GLY A 199 1.13 -8.93 11.78
CA GLY A 199 1.36 -8.78 13.21
C GLY A 199 2.07 -9.95 13.90
N ARG A 200 2.71 -10.87 13.18
CA ARG A 200 3.54 -11.94 13.79
C ARG A 200 4.62 -11.37 14.70
N ASP A 201 5.13 -10.20 14.37
CA ASP A 201 6.17 -9.52 15.15
C ASP A 201 5.59 -8.73 16.34
N SER A 202 4.25 -8.59 16.44
CA SER A 202 3.55 -7.97 17.56
C SER A 202 2.93 -9.04 18.48
N ARG A 203 3.44 -9.14 19.72
CA ARG A 203 2.90 -10.05 20.75
C ARG A 203 1.40 -9.84 21.01
N MET A 204 0.94 -8.60 20.91
CA MET A 204 -0.46 -8.21 21.17
C MET A 204 -1.38 -8.62 20.02
N ALA A 205 -0.97 -8.43 18.78
CA ALA A 205 -1.71 -8.90 17.61
C ALA A 205 -1.80 -10.45 17.60
N GLY A 206 -0.68 -11.14 17.91
CA GLY A 206 -0.65 -12.60 18.00
C GLY A 206 -1.61 -13.17 19.07
N LEU A 207 -1.79 -12.49 20.21
CA LEU A 207 -2.73 -12.89 21.26
C LEU A 207 -4.19 -12.65 20.83
N LEU A 208 -4.45 -11.51 20.17
CA LEU A 208 -5.79 -11.17 19.67
C LEU A 208 -6.26 -12.15 18.59
N TYR A 209 -5.41 -12.50 17.62
CA TYR A 209 -5.73 -13.44 16.54
C TYR A 209 -5.82 -14.92 16.98
N ARG A 210 -5.27 -15.27 18.15
CA ARG A 210 -5.37 -16.64 18.74
C ARG A 210 -6.63 -16.85 19.55
N SER A 211 -7.41 -15.81 19.87
CA SER A 211 -8.62 -15.96 20.65
C SER A 211 -9.73 -16.66 19.84
N PRO A 212 -10.58 -17.48 20.46
CA PRO A 212 -11.73 -18.10 19.79
C PRO A 212 -12.69 -17.07 19.16
N VAL A 213 -12.79 -15.89 19.75
CA VAL A 213 -13.62 -14.78 19.27
C VAL A 213 -13.05 -14.18 17.98
N ALA A 214 -11.73 -14.09 17.85
CA ALA A 214 -11.11 -13.60 16.62
C ALA A 214 -11.43 -14.50 15.42
N ARG A 215 -11.52 -15.81 15.62
CA ARG A 215 -11.88 -16.77 14.55
C ARG A 215 -13.29 -16.57 13.98
N LEU A 216 -14.18 -15.95 14.74
CA LEU A 216 -15.56 -15.64 14.31
C LEU A 216 -15.64 -14.34 13.52
N VAL A 217 -14.63 -13.46 13.64
CA VAL A 217 -14.63 -12.11 13.05
C VAL A 217 -13.61 -11.99 11.91
N THR A 218 -12.58 -12.85 11.88
CA THR A 218 -11.56 -12.82 10.82
C THR A 218 -12.07 -13.48 9.55
N ILE A 219 -11.78 -12.85 8.43
CA ILE A 219 -12.05 -13.39 7.09
C ILE A 219 -10.86 -14.22 6.59
N THR A 220 -11.09 -15.09 5.60
CA THR A 220 -9.98 -15.82 4.97
C THR A 220 -9.06 -14.87 4.21
N PRO A 221 -7.78 -15.26 4.00
CA PRO A 221 -6.88 -14.46 3.19
C PRO A 221 -7.39 -14.20 1.75
N GLU A 222 -8.10 -15.16 1.16
CA GLU A 222 -8.74 -15.03 -0.16
C GLU A 222 -9.85 -13.95 -0.14
N GLN A 223 -10.68 -13.95 0.90
CA GLN A 223 -11.69 -12.91 1.08
C GLN A 223 -11.07 -11.53 1.32
N GLY A 224 -9.86 -11.49 1.91
CA GLY A 224 -9.11 -10.26 2.09
C GLY A 224 -8.45 -9.75 0.80
N ALA A 225 -8.02 -10.64 -0.09
CA ALA A 225 -7.45 -10.28 -1.37
C ALA A 225 -8.51 -9.81 -2.38
N ALA A 226 -9.73 -10.35 -2.30
CA ALA A 226 -10.79 -10.12 -3.28
C ALA A 226 -11.10 -8.63 -3.56
N PRO A 227 -11.20 -7.72 -2.57
CA PRO A 227 -11.42 -6.29 -2.85
C PRO A 227 -10.27 -5.62 -3.61
N LEU A 228 -9.01 -6.00 -3.30
CA LEU A 228 -7.85 -5.49 -4.01
C LEU A 228 -7.84 -5.95 -5.47
N VAL A 229 -8.10 -7.25 -5.69
CA VAL A 229 -8.18 -7.85 -7.02
C VAL A 229 -9.29 -7.19 -7.83
N ALA A 230 -10.49 -7.07 -7.27
CA ALA A 230 -11.63 -6.46 -7.96
C ALA A 230 -11.36 -5.00 -8.39
N LEU A 231 -10.71 -4.19 -7.54
CA LEU A 231 -10.34 -2.81 -7.89
C LEU A 231 -9.20 -2.79 -8.93
N ALA A 232 -8.22 -3.69 -8.81
CA ALA A 232 -7.16 -3.79 -9.79
C ALA A 232 -7.70 -4.25 -11.17
N GLU A 233 -8.65 -5.19 -11.23
CA GLU A 233 -9.32 -5.64 -12.46
C GLU A 233 -10.21 -4.56 -13.06
N ARG A 234 -10.98 -3.83 -12.23
CA ARG A 234 -11.75 -2.65 -12.67
C ARG A 234 -10.85 -1.62 -13.33
N GLY A 235 -9.65 -1.39 -12.78
CA GLY A 235 -8.65 -0.48 -13.31
C GLY A 235 -8.98 0.99 -13.08
N PRO A 236 -8.31 1.87 -13.86
CA PRO A 236 -8.48 3.31 -13.75
C PRO A 236 -9.90 3.73 -14.12
N ASP A 237 -10.58 4.40 -13.19
CA ASP A 237 -11.95 4.86 -13.35
C ASP A 237 -12.12 6.15 -12.53
N PRO A 238 -12.63 7.24 -13.12
CA PRO A 238 -12.92 8.48 -12.40
C PRO A 238 -13.81 8.31 -11.16
N GLU A 239 -14.73 7.33 -11.16
CA GLU A 239 -15.62 7.05 -10.03
C GLU A 239 -14.91 6.51 -8.79
N VAL A 240 -13.72 5.92 -8.93
CA VAL A 240 -12.95 5.44 -7.78
C VAL A 240 -11.94 6.46 -7.26
N ASN A 241 -11.78 7.59 -7.96
CA ASN A 241 -10.72 8.55 -7.68
C ASN A 241 -10.89 9.25 -6.32
N GLY A 242 -9.92 9.06 -5.42
CA GLY A 242 -9.94 9.59 -4.06
C GLY A 242 -10.86 8.83 -3.10
N VAL A 243 -11.45 7.71 -3.53
CA VAL A 243 -12.45 6.96 -2.76
C VAL A 243 -11.78 5.95 -1.81
N TYR A 244 -12.29 5.90 -0.58
CA TYR A 244 -11.96 4.83 0.37
C TYR A 244 -13.01 3.72 0.32
N PHE A 245 -12.55 2.49 0.07
CA PHE A 245 -13.37 1.29 0.04
C PHE A 245 -13.24 0.49 1.33
N SER A 246 -14.35 0.23 1.99
CA SER A 246 -14.42 -0.79 3.04
C SER A 246 -14.80 -2.12 2.39
N ARG A 247 -13.81 -2.95 2.11
CA ARG A 247 -13.94 -4.13 1.24
C ARG A 247 -14.42 -3.71 -0.15
N HIS A 248 -15.59 -4.16 -0.57
CA HIS A 248 -16.18 -3.80 -1.87
C HIS A 248 -17.10 -2.56 -1.83
N LYS A 249 -17.33 -2.00 -0.63
CA LYS A 249 -18.25 -0.88 -0.46
C LYS A 249 -17.50 0.45 -0.57
N PRO A 250 -17.81 1.31 -1.55
CA PRO A 250 -17.25 2.65 -1.63
C PRO A 250 -17.75 3.52 -0.49
N ASN A 251 -17.00 4.58 -0.17
CA ASN A 251 -17.29 5.54 0.90
C ASN A 251 -17.50 4.83 2.25
N GLY A 252 -16.58 3.92 2.60
CA GLY A 252 -16.57 3.21 3.87
C GLY A 252 -16.43 4.20 5.04
N HIS A 253 -16.81 3.73 6.25
CA HIS A 253 -16.61 4.53 7.45
C HIS A 253 -15.11 4.74 7.70
N GLU A 254 -14.68 5.98 7.80
CA GLU A 254 -13.29 6.39 7.93
C GLU A 254 -13.10 7.49 8.97
N ASN A 255 -11.85 7.74 9.34
CA ASN A 255 -11.49 8.78 10.29
C ASN A 255 -11.85 10.17 9.75
N PRO A 256 -12.45 11.07 10.56
CA PRO A 256 -12.77 12.43 10.12
C PRO A 256 -11.58 13.24 9.59
N GLN A 257 -10.35 13.00 10.11
CA GLN A 257 -9.14 13.64 9.60
C GLN A 257 -8.86 13.30 8.12
N ALA A 258 -9.40 12.21 7.59
CA ALA A 258 -9.24 11.85 6.19
C ALA A 258 -9.78 12.92 5.22
N HIS A 259 -10.68 13.80 5.69
CA HIS A 259 -11.26 14.91 4.91
C HIS A 259 -10.64 16.29 5.23
N ASP A 260 -9.65 16.35 6.11
CA ASP A 260 -8.96 17.60 6.46
C ASP A 260 -7.96 17.97 5.34
N GLN A 261 -8.30 19.01 4.55
CA GLN A 261 -7.45 19.46 3.45
C GLN A 261 -6.05 19.86 3.92
N ARG A 262 -5.93 20.48 5.09
CA ARG A 262 -4.65 20.87 5.65
C ARG A 262 -3.76 19.65 5.92
N LEU A 263 -4.35 18.52 6.34
CA LEU A 263 -3.61 17.28 6.55
C LEU A 263 -3.25 16.60 5.23
N ILE A 264 -4.12 16.66 4.21
CA ILE A 264 -3.82 16.13 2.87
C ILE A 264 -2.61 16.86 2.28
N ASP A 265 -2.61 18.19 2.33
CA ASP A 265 -1.52 18.99 1.77
C ASP A 265 -0.26 18.90 2.62
N GLY A 266 -0.37 19.07 3.94
CA GLY A 266 0.77 19.06 4.85
C GLY A 266 1.46 17.69 4.92
N LEU A 267 0.72 16.59 4.88
CA LEU A 267 1.33 15.24 4.82
C LEU A 267 2.07 15.04 3.50
N TRP A 268 1.51 15.51 2.37
CA TRP A 268 2.17 15.46 1.07
C TRP A 268 3.51 16.20 1.10
N GLU A 269 3.49 17.45 1.57
CA GLU A 269 4.67 18.31 1.64
C GLU A 269 5.76 17.72 2.56
N LYS A 270 5.35 17.25 3.75
CA LYS A 270 6.27 16.59 4.69
C LYS A 270 6.85 15.30 4.13
N SER A 271 6.04 14.49 3.47
CA SER A 271 6.52 13.25 2.83
C SER A 271 7.49 13.56 1.68
N ALA A 272 7.25 14.60 0.88
CA ALA A 272 8.14 15.06 -0.17
C ALA A 272 9.49 15.55 0.41
N GLU A 273 9.45 16.35 1.47
CA GLU A 273 10.64 16.81 2.21
C GLU A 273 11.46 15.63 2.73
N LEU A 274 10.84 14.72 3.48
CA LEU A 274 11.50 13.58 4.12
C LEU A 274 12.05 12.56 3.11
N THR A 275 11.42 12.44 1.96
CA THR A 275 11.88 11.56 0.88
C THR A 275 12.75 12.27 -0.15
N GLY A 276 13.00 13.59 -0.04
CA GLY A 276 13.82 14.35 -0.99
C GLY A 276 13.22 14.34 -2.42
N ILE A 277 11.90 14.33 -2.53
CA ILE A 277 11.16 14.58 -3.77
C ILE A 277 10.62 16.01 -3.66
N ALA A 278 11.37 16.96 -4.13
CA ALA A 278 10.96 18.37 -4.22
C ALA A 278 10.74 18.76 -5.67
#